data_8050a43404915bed421f8fe32cb54c96
#
_entry.id   8050a43404915bed421f8fe32cb54c96
#
_cell.length_a   1.000
_cell.length_b   1.000
_cell.length_c   1.000
_cell.angle_alpha   90.00
_cell.angle_beta   90.00
_cell.angle_gamma   90.00
#
_symmetry.space_group_name_H-M   'P 1'
#
loop_
_entity.id
_entity.type
_entity.pdbx_description
1 polymer ?
#
loop_
_entity_poly.entity_id
_entity_poly.type
_entity_poly.pdbx_seq_one_letter_code
_entity_poly.pdbx_strand_id
1 'polypeptide(L)'
;MTSTLRPKAAEPHMKKEPAIAPAEVRRASAVQGFNGNRRVPPPVNEPVKSYAPGSPERAELKTRLKQMQGERIDIPAIIGGEEIRTGELAQSVMPHNHRHVLADWHKATAAHVDQAIAASREAQRDWANWAWEDRAAVFLKAAELLTTTWRQTINAATMLGQSKTAFQAEIDSACELIDFWRFNPHYAQELYDEQPLSDHTMWNQLDYRGLEGFVYAVTPFNFTSIAGNLPTAPALMGNTVIWKPASSSMLSAYYLMKLLEEAGVPPGVINFVPGDAAMISDKLLAHRDLAGVHFTGSTGVFNSMWKTIGASMSNYRSYPRIVGETGGKDFIVAHPSADPVALSVAIARGGFEYQGQKCSAASRIYVPESLWPEVRDRTVAIMQEIRMGDPTDFRNFMGAVIDKRAFEKIGEYVTHGRSNAKIIQGGDVKGDEGYFIEPTLVETRDPGYKLLCEEIFGPVVTAHVYPDAKWEETLAIVDQTSPYALTGAIFAQDRIAVNKAAVALRNAAGNFYINDKPTGAVVGQQPFGGARGSGTNDKAGSKLNLTRWVSARNIKETFSPPRDYRYPFMAEE
;
A
#
# COMPACT_ATOMS: atom_id res chain seq x y z
N MET A 1 -41.80 26.38 61.47
CA MET A 1 -42.02 26.24 60.01
C MET A 1 -40.68 26.48 59.33
N THR A 2 -39.92 25.44 59.15
CA THR A 2 -38.54 25.47 58.72
C THR A 2 -38.47 25.13 57.23
N SER A 3 -38.08 26.07 56.42
CA SER A 3 -37.77 25.91 54.99
C SER A 3 -36.35 25.37 54.81
N THR A 4 -36.21 24.18 54.32
CA THR A 4 -34.94 23.56 53.97
C THR A 4 -34.52 23.93 52.55
N LEU A 5 -33.55 24.82 52.40
CA LEU A 5 -32.82 25.08 51.14
C LEU A 5 -31.88 23.92 50.85
N ARG A 6 -32.05 23.25 49.72
CA ARG A 6 -31.05 22.32 49.16
C ARG A 6 -29.91 23.11 48.53
N PRO A 7 -28.65 22.74 48.74
CA PRO A 7 -27.51 23.36 48.05
C PRO A 7 -27.48 22.91 46.58
N LYS A 8 -27.26 23.86 45.67
CA LYS A 8 -26.93 23.63 44.28
C LYS A 8 -25.59 22.89 44.18
N ALA A 9 -25.57 21.80 43.45
CA ALA A 9 -24.35 21.11 43.08
C ALA A 9 -23.46 22.04 42.24
N ALA A 10 -22.20 22.17 42.64
CA ALA A 10 -21.20 22.87 41.87
C ALA A 10 -20.82 22.06 40.62
N GLU A 11 -20.88 22.68 39.46
CA GLU A 11 -20.34 22.13 38.22
C GLU A 11 -18.81 21.93 38.38
N PRO A 12 -18.27 20.80 37.89
CA PRO A 12 -16.81 20.62 37.92
C PRO A 12 -16.18 21.55 36.89
N HIS A 13 -15.42 22.50 37.37
CA HIS A 13 -14.48 23.30 36.55
C HIS A 13 -13.48 22.31 35.91
N MET A 14 -13.67 21.99 34.64
CA MET A 14 -12.60 21.38 33.84
C MET A 14 -11.44 22.37 33.80
N LYS A 15 -10.36 22.04 34.47
CA LYS A 15 -9.08 22.74 34.30
C LYS A 15 -8.68 22.52 32.84
N LYS A 16 -8.62 23.61 32.06
CA LYS A 16 -7.94 23.60 30.78
C LYS A 16 -6.51 23.13 31.04
N GLU A 17 -6.15 21.98 30.48
CA GLU A 17 -4.74 21.59 30.41
C GLU A 17 -3.97 22.69 29.70
N PRO A 18 -2.76 23.04 30.17
CA PRO A 18 -1.95 24.01 29.48
C PRO A 18 -1.66 23.48 28.07
N ALA A 19 -1.95 24.30 27.05
CA ALA A 19 -1.54 24.04 25.69
C ALA A 19 -0.02 23.77 25.73
N ILE A 20 0.37 22.55 25.29
CA ILE A 20 1.79 22.21 25.12
C ILE A 20 2.29 23.18 24.05
N ALA A 21 3.17 24.11 24.46
CA ALA A 21 3.83 24.99 23.51
C ALA A 21 4.51 24.11 22.43
N PRO A 22 4.45 24.51 21.15
CA PRO A 22 5.14 23.78 20.10
C PRO A 22 6.61 23.66 20.53
N ALA A 23 7.10 22.42 20.60
CA ALA A 23 8.49 22.17 20.97
C ALA A 23 9.36 22.98 20.01
N GLU A 24 10.17 23.88 20.54
CA GLU A 24 11.23 24.53 19.75
C GLU A 24 11.99 23.40 19.06
N VAL A 25 11.93 23.37 17.73
CA VAL A 25 12.71 22.45 16.92
C VAL A 25 14.17 22.83 17.16
N ARG A 26 14.79 22.22 18.17
CA ARG A 26 16.23 22.33 18.38
C ARG A 26 16.85 21.78 17.10
N ARG A 27 17.46 22.67 16.29
CA ARG A 27 18.37 22.24 15.22
C ARG A 27 19.37 21.33 15.89
N ALA A 28 19.35 20.05 15.53
CA ALA A 28 20.30 19.10 16.07
C ALA A 28 21.69 19.56 15.59
N SER A 29 22.43 20.27 16.44
CA SER A 29 23.88 20.35 16.30
C SER A 29 24.36 18.91 16.24
N ALA A 30 25.31 18.60 15.33
CA ALA A 30 25.83 17.28 15.07
C ALA A 30 25.81 16.42 16.34
N VAL A 31 24.84 15.52 16.43
CA VAL A 31 24.68 14.67 17.60
C VAL A 31 25.89 13.77 17.60
N GLN A 32 26.70 13.86 18.65
CA GLN A 32 27.82 12.92 18.84
C GLN A 32 27.21 11.52 18.85
N GLY A 33 27.60 10.69 17.88
CA GLY A 33 27.09 9.32 17.76
C GLY A 33 27.44 8.51 19.00
N PHE A 34 26.59 7.55 19.34
CA PHE A 34 26.94 6.56 20.36
C PHE A 34 28.12 5.72 19.88
N ASN A 35 29.01 5.39 20.80
CA ASN A 35 30.08 4.44 20.53
C ASN A 35 29.51 3.02 20.64
N GLY A 36 29.49 2.29 19.53
CA GLY A 36 29.01 0.92 19.44
C GLY A 36 28.20 0.65 18.18
N ASN A 37 28.09 -0.60 17.77
CA ASN A 37 27.26 -1.03 16.64
C ASN A 37 25.82 -1.24 17.14
N ARG A 38 24.98 -0.22 16.98
CA ARG A 38 23.57 -0.35 17.31
C ARG A 38 22.88 -1.32 16.34
N ARG A 39 21.96 -2.10 16.86
CA ARG A 39 21.15 -3.05 16.09
C ARG A 39 19.68 -2.81 16.38
N VAL A 40 18.85 -2.77 15.35
CA VAL A 40 17.40 -2.72 15.53
C VAL A 40 16.89 -4.06 16.06
N PRO A 41 15.80 -4.08 16.82
CA PRO A 41 15.17 -5.33 17.26
C PRO A 41 14.88 -6.24 16.07
N PRO A 42 15.06 -7.58 16.19
CA PRO A 42 14.61 -8.52 15.18
C PRO A 42 13.12 -8.34 14.89
N PRO A 43 12.72 -8.18 13.63
CA PRO A 43 11.31 -7.96 13.31
C PRO A 43 10.49 -9.23 13.52
N VAL A 44 9.27 -9.05 14.01
CA VAL A 44 8.27 -10.11 14.15
C VAL A 44 6.96 -9.59 13.56
N ASN A 45 6.29 -10.42 12.75
CA ASN A 45 4.99 -10.07 12.19
C ASN A 45 3.96 -9.80 13.29
N GLU A 46 3.15 -8.78 13.10
CA GLU A 46 2.10 -8.41 14.02
C GLU A 46 0.99 -9.47 14.07
N PRO A 47 0.62 -9.97 15.24
CA PRO A 47 -0.48 -10.92 15.37
C PRO A 47 -1.80 -10.30 14.89
N VAL A 48 -2.48 -11.01 13.98
CA VAL A 48 -3.80 -10.58 13.47
C VAL A 48 -4.86 -10.80 14.55
N LYS A 49 -5.56 -9.74 14.94
CA LYS A 49 -6.67 -9.80 15.88
C LYS A 49 -7.92 -10.35 15.20
N SER A 50 -8.64 -11.24 15.89
CA SER A 50 -9.76 -11.97 15.28
C SER A 50 -11.06 -11.19 15.24
N TYR A 51 -11.22 -10.22 16.14
CA TYR A 51 -12.49 -9.52 16.39
C TYR A 51 -13.67 -10.47 16.64
N ALA A 52 -13.40 -11.62 17.22
CA ALA A 52 -14.40 -12.64 17.53
C ALA A 52 -15.49 -12.10 18.49
N PRO A 53 -16.71 -12.63 18.46
CA PRO A 53 -17.74 -12.27 19.42
C PRO A 53 -17.25 -12.36 20.87
N GLY A 54 -17.44 -11.28 21.64
CA GLY A 54 -17.02 -11.20 23.04
C GLY A 54 -15.57 -10.78 23.28
N SER A 55 -14.75 -10.62 22.24
CA SER A 55 -13.37 -10.17 22.40
C SER A 55 -13.28 -8.67 22.74
N PRO A 56 -12.27 -8.25 23.54
CA PRO A 56 -12.07 -6.85 23.90
C PRO A 56 -11.82 -5.96 22.66
N GLU A 57 -10.96 -6.41 21.74
CA GLU A 57 -10.65 -5.68 20.53
C GLU A 57 -11.88 -5.40 19.65
N ARG A 58 -12.87 -6.33 19.65
CA ARG A 58 -14.15 -6.12 18.96
C ARG A 58 -14.97 -5.02 19.63
N ALA A 59 -15.01 -4.99 20.95
CA ALA A 59 -15.75 -3.95 21.70
C ALA A 59 -15.11 -2.57 21.51
N GLU A 60 -13.78 -2.49 21.56
CA GLU A 60 -13.01 -1.28 21.32
C GLU A 60 -13.25 -0.73 19.91
N LEU A 61 -13.11 -1.58 18.88
CA LEU A 61 -13.32 -1.18 17.49
C LEU A 61 -14.76 -0.69 17.25
N LYS A 62 -15.77 -1.39 17.78
CA LYS A 62 -17.16 -0.94 17.68
C LYS A 62 -17.40 0.40 18.37
N THR A 63 -16.77 0.63 19.50
CA THR A 63 -16.83 1.92 20.20
C THR A 63 -16.23 3.03 19.33
N ARG A 64 -15.04 2.80 18.76
CA ARG A 64 -14.38 3.78 17.90
C ARG A 64 -15.14 4.03 16.60
N LEU A 65 -15.71 2.99 15.98
CA LEU A 65 -16.58 3.13 14.80
C LEU A 65 -17.76 4.05 15.09
N LYS A 66 -18.48 3.81 16.20
CA LYS A 66 -19.63 4.63 16.60
C LYS A 66 -19.23 6.09 16.86
N GLN A 67 -18.09 6.33 17.50
CA GLN A 67 -17.56 7.68 17.71
C GLN A 67 -17.27 8.37 16.37
N MET A 68 -16.49 7.71 15.50
CA MET A 68 -16.07 8.29 14.22
C MET A 68 -17.24 8.52 13.27
N GLN A 69 -18.28 7.69 13.31
CA GLN A 69 -19.53 7.95 12.57
C GLN A 69 -20.25 9.22 13.00
N GLY A 70 -20.13 9.60 14.28
CA GLY A 70 -20.69 10.84 14.82
C GLY A 70 -19.82 12.08 14.59
N GLU A 71 -18.60 11.92 14.09
CA GLU A 71 -17.65 13.00 13.84
C GLU A 71 -17.72 13.44 12.37
N ARG A 72 -17.51 14.75 12.12
CA ARG A 72 -17.19 15.28 10.79
C ARG A 72 -15.97 16.15 10.96
N ILE A 73 -14.85 15.69 10.50
CA ILE A 73 -13.57 16.35 10.72
C ILE A 73 -13.18 17.26 9.56
N ASP A 74 -12.37 18.28 9.86
CA ASP A 74 -11.77 19.20 8.89
C ASP A 74 -10.31 18.78 8.67
N ILE A 75 -9.96 18.38 7.43
CA ILE A 75 -8.64 17.85 7.08
C ILE A 75 -7.85 18.90 6.30
N PRO A 76 -6.81 19.51 6.92
CA PRO A 76 -5.92 20.45 6.24
C PRO A 76 -4.91 19.72 5.35
N ALA A 77 -4.23 20.46 4.47
CA ALA A 77 -2.90 20.08 4.00
C ALA A 77 -1.89 20.30 5.14
N ILE A 78 -0.85 19.44 5.24
CA ILE A 78 0.20 19.57 6.25
C ILE A 78 1.54 19.71 5.53
N ILE A 79 2.11 20.91 5.58
CA ILE A 79 3.31 21.28 4.83
C ILE A 79 4.30 21.93 5.78
N GLY A 80 5.50 21.37 5.88
CA GLY A 80 6.51 21.87 6.82
C GLY A 80 6.08 21.76 8.29
N GLY A 81 5.11 20.89 8.61
CA GLY A 81 4.50 20.73 9.93
C GLY A 81 3.35 21.70 10.21
N GLU A 82 3.02 22.59 9.29
CA GLU A 82 1.92 23.54 9.43
C GLU A 82 0.64 23.03 8.77
N GLU A 83 -0.49 23.17 9.46
CA GLU A 83 -1.81 22.86 8.93
C GLU A 83 -2.34 24.03 8.08
N ILE A 84 -2.58 23.77 6.79
CA ILE A 84 -3.02 24.77 5.83
C ILE A 84 -4.47 24.50 5.41
N ARG A 85 -5.34 25.47 5.70
CA ARG A 85 -6.76 25.47 5.34
C ARG A 85 -7.01 26.43 4.19
N THR A 86 -7.14 25.88 2.98
CA THR A 86 -7.27 26.69 1.76
C THR A 86 -8.66 27.27 1.54
N GLY A 87 -9.69 26.66 2.16
CA GLY A 87 -11.09 27.00 1.90
C GLY A 87 -11.68 26.32 0.65
N GLU A 88 -10.88 25.77 -0.25
CA GLU A 88 -11.35 24.94 -1.36
C GLU A 88 -11.53 23.50 -0.88
N LEU A 89 -12.77 23.08 -0.69
CA LEU A 89 -13.11 21.84 -0.02
C LEU A 89 -13.52 20.73 -0.98
N ALA A 90 -13.27 19.50 -0.55
CA ALA A 90 -13.92 18.29 -1.05
C ALA A 90 -14.30 17.40 0.14
N GLN A 91 -15.06 16.34 -0.10
CA GLN A 91 -15.65 15.52 0.96
C GLN A 91 -15.13 14.08 0.91
N SER A 92 -14.98 13.51 2.09
CA SER A 92 -14.85 12.07 2.29
C SER A 92 -16.19 11.53 2.79
N VAL A 93 -16.76 10.57 2.06
CA VAL A 93 -18.04 9.94 2.39
C VAL A 93 -17.85 8.46 2.68
N MET A 94 -18.83 7.83 3.33
CA MET A 94 -18.86 6.37 3.44
C MET A 94 -19.27 5.76 2.10
N PRO A 95 -18.50 4.83 1.49
CA PRO A 95 -18.92 4.19 0.24
C PRO A 95 -20.22 3.38 0.36
N HIS A 96 -20.49 2.81 1.52
CA HIS A 96 -21.69 2.05 1.84
C HIS A 96 -22.89 2.91 2.28
N ASN A 97 -22.67 4.20 2.50
CA ASN A 97 -23.70 5.22 2.70
C ASN A 97 -23.18 6.57 2.22
N HIS A 98 -23.18 6.78 0.91
CA HIS A 98 -22.52 7.95 0.28
C HIS A 98 -23.16 9.30 0.60
N ARG A 99 -24.29 9.32 1.35
CA ARG A 99 -24.87 10.54 1.92
C ARG A 99 -24.24 10.95 3.25
N HIS A 100 -23.52 10.02 3.91
CA HIS A 100 -22.86 10.30 5.18
C HIS A 100 -21.43 10.83 4.94
N VAL A 101 -21.22 12.09 5.34
CA VAL A 101 -19.93 12.78 5.21
C VAL A 101 -19.13 12.57 6.48
N LEU A 102 -17.92 12.00 6.34
CA LEU A 102 -16.96 11.76 7.43
C LEU A 102 -16.02 12.94 7.63
N ALA A 103 -15.65 13.62 6.55
CA ALA A 103 -14.70 14.73 6.60
C ALA A 103 -14.90 15.70 5.44
N ASP A 104 -14.58 16.98 5.69
CA ASP A 104 -14.25 17.96 4.66
C ASP A 104 -12.73 18.10 4.59
N TRP A 105 -12.15 18.12 3.41
CA TRP A 105 -10.70 18.24 3.26
C TRP A 105 -10.32 19.35 2.27
N HIS A 106 -9.25 20.06 2.61
CA HIS A 106 -8.76 21.21 1.87
C HIS A 106 -7.88 20.78 0.71
N LYS A 107 -8.17 21.30 -0.49
CA LYS A 107 -7.36 21.05 -1.69
C LYS A 107 -6.18 22.02 -1.73
N ALA A 108 -4.98 21.46 -1.83
CA ALA A 108 -3.77 22.24 -2.06
C ALA A 108 -3.78 22.89 -3.45
N THR A 109 -3.29 24.12 -3.52
CA THR A 109 -3.08 24.85 -4.79
C THR A 109 -1.66 24.67 -5.30
N ALA A 110 -1.37 25.15 -6.51
CA ALA A 110 -0.03 25.16 -7.08
C ALA A 110 1.01 25.88 -6.19
N ALA A 111 0.63 26.94 -5.50
CA ALA A 111 1.50 27.63 -4.55
C ALA A 111 1.84 26.78 -3.32
N HIS A 112 0.89 25.98 -2.82
CA HIS A 112 1.14 25.06 -1.72
C HIS A 112 2.06 23.89 -2.13
N VAL A 113 2.04 23.47 -3.39
CA VAL A 113 3.01 22.50 -3.93
C VAL A 113 4.43 23.11 -3.90
N ASP A 114 4.58 24.40 -4.28
CA ASP A 114 5.87 25.08 -4.19
C ASP A 114 6.36 25.21 -2.74
N GLN A 115 5.45 25.46 -1.78
CA GLN A 115 5.78 25.45 -0.35
C GLN A 115 6.23 24.07 0.13
N ALA A 116 5.56 22.99 -0.33
CA ALA A 116 5.95 21.62 0.02
C ALA A 116 7.34 21.27 -0.53
N ILE A 117 7.68 21.71 -1.75
CA ILE A 117 9.03 21.56 -2.32
C ILE A 117 10.06 22.32 -1.46
N ALA A 118 9.77 23.54 -1.08
CA ALA A 118 10.67 24.36 -0.24
C ALA A 118 10.86 23.72 1.13
N ALA A 119 9.78 23.30 1.80
CA ALA A 119 9.81 22.61 3.09
C ALA A 119 10.60 21.29 3.02
N SER A 120 10.39 20.48 1.97
CA SER A 120 11.16 19.27 1.74
C SER A 120 12.67 19.54 1.62
N ARG A 121 13.06 20.57 0.89
CA ARG A 121 14.47 20.95 0.71
C ARG A 121 15.12 21.42 2.02
N GLU A 122 14.39 22.18 2.82
CA GLU A 122 14.87 22.64 4.12
C GLU A 122 15.04 21.47 5.09
N ALA A 123 14.02 20.62 5.22
CA ALA A 123 14.06 19.44 6.09
C ALA A 123 15.15 18.44 5.68
N GLN A 124 15.42 18.28 4.38
CA GLN A 124 16.43 17.35 3.88
C GLN A 124 17.83 17.66 4.40
N ARG A 125 18.18 18.95 4.61
CA ARG A 125 19.51 19.37 5.09
C ARG A 125 19.84 18.80 6.47
N ASP A 126 18.84 18.59 7.28
CA ASP A 126 18.98 18.01 8.62
C ASP A 126 18.70 16.51 8.61
N TRP A 127 17.55 16.09 8.11
CA TRP A 127 17.09 14.69 8.13
C TRP A 127 18.05 13.71 7.47
N ALA A 128 18.66 14.07 6.35
CA ALA A 128 19.64 13.24 5.65
C ALA A 128 20.93 13.00 6.47
N ASN A 129 21.22 13.89 7.44
CA ASN A 129 22.40 13.80 8.30
C ASN A 129 22.12 13.13 9.66
N TRP A 130 20.86 12.80 9.96
CA TRP A 130 20.57 12.01 11.15
C TRP A 130 21.21 10.62 11.03
N ALA A 131 21.68 10.08 12.16
CA ALA A 131 22.08 8.68 12.20
C ALA A 131 20.92 7.79 11.73
N TRP A 132 21.22 6.79 10.92
CA TRP A 132 20.16 5.94 10.36
C TRP A 132 19.33 5.24 11.45
N GLU A 133 19.96 4.91 12.58
CA GLU A 133 19.30 4.28 13.72
C GLU A 133 18.30 5.21 14.41
N ASP A 134 18.57 6.51 14.41
CA ASP A 134 17.66 7.50 14.99
C ASP A 134 16.43 7.69 14.07
N ARG A 135 16.64 7.64 12.74
CA ARG A 135 15.53 7.55 11.78
C ARG A 135 14.72 6.27 11.95
N ALA A 136 15.39 5.13 12.12
CA ALA A 136 14.75 3.85 12.39
C ALA A 136 13.91 3.87 13.68
N ALA A 137 14.41 4.52 14.75
CA ALA A 137 13.71 4.64 16.02
C ALA A 137 12.35 5.34 15.88
N VAL A 138 12.24 6.35 15.01
CA VAL A 138 10.97 7.06 14.73
C VAL A 138 9.94 6.08 14.15
N PHE A 139 10.32 5.25 13.17
CA PHE A 139 9.39 4.31 12.53
C PHE A 139 9.08 3.09 13.42
N LEU A 140 10.03 2.64 14.24
CA LEU A 140 9.75 1.62 15.27
C LEU A 140 8.76 2.15 16.32
N LYS A 141 8.85 3.43 16.70
CA LYS A 141 7.84 4.07 17.55
C LYS A 141 6.49 4.18 16.85
N ALA A 142 6.45 4.51 15.55
CA ALA A 142 5.22 4.52 14.77
C ALA A 142 4.56 3.14 14.76
N ALA A 143 5.34 2.06 14.62
CA ALA A 143 4.86 0.69 14.72
C ALA A 143 4.21 0.41 16.09
N GLU A 144 4.85 0.82 17.18
CA GLU A 144 4.31 0.63 18.54
C GLU A 144 3.03 1.45 18.78
N LEU A 145 2.97 2.69 18.32
CA LEU A 145 1.76 3.50 18.37
C LEU A 145 0.60 2.85 17.62
N LEU A 146 0.87 2.29 16.43
CA LEU A 146 -0.15 1.60 15.64
C LEU A 146 -0.55 0.26 16.28
N THR A 147 0.37 -0.45 16.92
CA THR A 147 0.07 -1.69 17.66
C THR A 147 -0.88 -1.44 18.83
N THR A 148 -0.81 -0.25 19.44
CA THR A 148 -1.49 0.08 20.70
C THR A 148 -2.59 1.14 20.52
N THR A 149 -2.26 2.41 20.67
CA THR A 149 -3.23 3.51 20.79
C THR A 149 -3.95 3.88 19.49
N TRP A 150 -3.30 3.68 18.34
CA TRP A 150 -3.83 4.09 17.05
C TRP A 150 -4.56 2.99 16.28
N ARG A 151 -4.46 1.72 16.71
CA ARG A 151 -4.98 0.56 15.97
C ARG A 151 -6.47 0.69 15.63
N GLN A 152 -7.28 0.95 16.62
CA GLN A 152 -8.73 1.03 16.41
C GLN A 152 -9.11 2.28 15.60
N THR A 153 -8.37 3.37 15.72
CA THR A 153 -8.61 4.60 14.95
C THR A 153 -8.30 4.38 13.46
N ILE A 154 -7.16 3.78 13.14
CA ILE A 154 -6.78 3.49 11.75
C ILE A 154 -7.71 2.43 11.13
N ASN A 155 -8.04 1.37 11.87
CA ASN A 155 -9.01 0.37 11.42
C ASN A 155 -10.40 0.99 11.19
N ALA A 156 -10.90 1.80 12.11
CA ALA A 156 -12.21 2.45 11.96
C ALA A 156 -12.24 3.41 10.75
N ALA A 157 -11.20 4.23 10.57
CA ALA A 157 -11.10 5.12 9.42
C ALA A 157 -11.07 4.36 8.08
N THR A 158 -10.36 3.22 8.05
CA THR A 158 -10.31 2.33 6.90
C THR A 158 -11.66 1.66 6.64
N MET A 159 -12.33 1.17 7.67
CA MET A 159 -13.65 0.56 7.53
C MET A 159 -14.69 1.54 7.01
N LEU A 160 -14.78 2.72 7.59
CA LEU A 160 -15.78 3.71 7.24
C LEU A 160 -15.49 4.39 5.90
N GLY A 161 -14.25 4.82 5.69
CA GLY A 161 -13.86 5.59 4.49
C GLY A 161 -13.61 4.76 3.24
N GLN A 162 -13.34 3.45 3.40
CA GLN A 162 -13.02 2.56 2.27
C GLN A 162 -13.97 1.35 2.17
N SER A 163 -14.96 1.25 3.07
CA SER A 163 -15.91 0.12 3.14
C SER A 163 -15.23 -1.25 3.29
N LYS A 164 -14.16 -1.32 4.09
CA LYS A 164 -13.50 -2.58 4.47
C LYS A 164 -14.17 -3.21 5.67
N THR A 165 -14.23 -4.54 5.72
CA THR A 165 -14.65 -5.26 6.92
C THR A 165 -13.58 -5.19 8.00
N ALA A 166 -13.92 -5.53 9.25
CA ALA A 166 -12.98 -5.50 10.38
C ALA A 166 -11.71 -6.31 10.10
N PHE A 167 -11.84 -7.52 9.53
CA PHE A 167 -10.70 -8.36 9.20
C PHE A 167 -9.83 -7.76 8.09
N GLN A 168 -10.44 -7.20 7.04
CA GLN A 168 -9.70 -6.57 5.94
C GLN A 168 -9.01 -5.27 6.39
N ALA A 169 -9.61 -4.49 7.27
CA ALA A 169 -8.96 -3.33 7.87
C ALA A 169 -7.79 -3.76 8.77
N GLU A 170 -7.99 -4.79 9.58
CA GLU A 170 -6.95 -5.31 10.47
C GLU A 170 -5.69 -5.74 9.73
N ILE A 171 -5.82 -6.55 8.67
CA ILE A 171 -4.66 -7.04 7.92
C ILE A 171 -4.06 -5.96 7.01
N ASP A 172 -4.88 -5.21 6.28
CA ASP A 172 -4.46 -4.30 5.20
C ASP A 172 -4.25 -2.84 5.68
N SER A 173 -4.46 -2.52 6.96
CA SER A 173 -4.16 -1.19 7.51
C SER A 173 -3.30 -1.23 8.76
N ALA A 174 -3.59 -2.11 9.73
CA ALA A 174 -2.81 -2.20 10.96
C ALA A 174 -1.62 -3.16 10.80
N CYS A 175 -1.87 -4.48 10.65
CA CYS A 175 -0.81 -5.48 10.71
C CYS A 175 0.27 -5.27 9.64
N GLU A 176 -0.12 -5.09 8.38
CA GLU A 176 0.83 -4.92 7.29
C GLU A 176 1.69 -3.65 7.46
N LEU A 177 1.11 -2.53 7.95
CA LEU A 177 1.87 -1.31 8.16
C LEU A 177 2.81 -1.39 9.36
N ILE A 178 2.38 -2.02 10.45
CA ILE A 178 3.24 -2.33 11.61
C ILE A 178 4.44 -3.16 11.13
N ASP A 179 4.18 -4.17 10.30
CA ASP A 179 5.22 -5.03 9.76
C ASP A 179 6.18 -4.24 8.85
N PHE A 180 5.70 -3.38 7.96
CA PHE A 180 6.58 -2.49 7.18
C PHE A 180 7.49 -1.66 8.08
N TRP A 181 6.96 -1.07 9.15
CA TRP A 181 7.73 -0.23 10.05
C TRP A 181 8.67 -1.01 11.01
N ARG A 182 8.49 -2.33 11.14
CA ARG A 182 9.43 -3.21 11.84
C ARG A 182 10.47 -3.82 10.90
N PHE A 183 10.07 -4.28 9.73
CA PHE A 183 10.95 -4.99 8.80
C PHE A 183 11.83 -4.04 7.98
N ASN A 184 11.32 -2.88 7.54
CA ASN A 184 12.14 -1.93 6.79
C ASN A 184 13.38 -1.43 7.56
N PRO A 185 13.30 -1.06 8.87
CA PRO A 185 14.50 -0.76 9.66
C PRO A 185 15.51 -1.92 9.70
N HIS A 186 15.04 -3.16 9.80
CA HIS A 186 15.90 -4.34 9.76
C HIS A 186 16.61 -4.49 8.40
N TYR A 187 15.88 -4.35 7.31
CA TYR A 187 16.48 -4.38 5.96
C TYR A 187 17.40 -3.19 5.68
N ALA A 188 17.12 -2.03 6.25
CA ALA A 188 18.03 -0.89 6.18
C ALA A 188 19.35 -1.19 6.90
N GLN A 189 19.31 -1.82 8.08
CA GLN A 189 20.49 -2.28 8.78
C GLN A 189 21.31 -3.26 7.94
N GLU A 190 20.66 -4.29 7.36
CA GLU A 190 21.34 -5.24 6.47
C GLU A 190 22.03 -4.55 5.29
N LEU A 191 21.39 -3.51 4.72
CA LEU A 191 21.96 -2.75 3.62
C LEU A 191 23.20 -1.96 4.07
N TYR A 192 23.11 -1.28 5.21
CA TYR A 192 24.24 -0.51 5.75
C TYR A 192 25.42 -1.37 6.23
N ASP A 193 25.17 -2.63 6.57
CA ASP A 193 26.22 -3.61 6.89
C ASP A 193 27.01 -4.07 5.66
N GLU A 194 26.49 -3.87 4.44
CA GLU A 194 27.19 -4.23 3.20
C GLU A 194 28.28 -3.20 2.91
N GLN A 195 29.54 -3.55 3.21
CA GLN A 195 30.70 -2.70 3.02
C GLN A 195 31.75 -3.35 2.10
N PRO A 196 32.52 -2.56 1.33
CA PRO A 196 33.54 -3.09 0.43
C PRO A 196 34.74 -3.59 1.21
N LEU A 197 35.54 -4.41 0.54
CA LEU A 197 36.79 -4.91 1.11
C LEU A 197 37.81 -3.79 1.31
N SER A 198 38.52 -3.83 2.42
CA SER A 198 39.65 -2.96 2.78
C SER A 198 40.90 -3.81 3.00
N ASP A 199 42.08 -3.21 2.95
CA ASP A 199 43.32 -3.84 3.33
C ASP A 199 44.11 -2.95 4.30
N HIS A 200 45.32 -3.39 4.69
CA HIS A 200 46.16 -2.67 5.65
C HIS A 200 46.70 -1.32 5.14
N THR A 201 46.60 -1.04 3.82
CA THR A 201 47.05 0.23 3.20
C THR A 201 45.92 1.22 2.96
N MET A 202 44.67 0.74 2.98
CA MET A 202 43.53 1.58 2.67
C MET A 202 42.27 1.13 3.40
N TRP A 203 41.39 2.10 3.67
CA TRP A 203 40.03 1.87 4.18
C TRP A 203 39.02 2.28 3.13
N ASN A 204 38.22 1.32 2.68
CA ASN A 204 37.13 1.54 1.74
C ASN A 204 35.80 1.51 2.50
N GLN A 205 34.90 2.45 2.20
CA GLN A 205 33.59 2.59 2.84
C GLN A 205 32.54 2.91 1.80
N LEU A 206 31.31 2.41 2.00
CA LEU A 206 30.12 2.86 1.30
C LEU A 206 29.29 3.76 2.23
N ASP A 207 29.02 4.96 1.77
CA ASP A 207 28.09 5.91 2.38
C ASP A 207 26.78 5.86 1.59
N TYR A 208 25.74 5.28 2.19
CA TYR A 208 24.40 5.15 1.59
C TYR A 208 23.59 6.43 1.83
N ARG A 209 23.84 7.45 1.04
CA ARG A 209 23.14 8.74 1.11
C ARG A 209 21.70 8.63 0.65
N GLY A 210 20.79 9.43 1.22
CA GLY A 210 19.51 9.74 0.61
C GLY A 210 19.71 10.35 -0.79
N LEU A 211 18.66 10.32 -1.61
CA LEU A 211 18.68 10.91 -2.96
C LEU A 211 18.78 12.43 -2.89
N GLU A 212 19.37 13.07 -3.90
CA GLU A 212 19.51 14.52 -3.96
C GLU A 212 18.22 15.16 -4.50
N GLY A 213 17.31 15.53 -3.61
CA GLY A 213 16.01 16.10 -3.92
C GLY A 213 14.89 15.40 -3.13
N PHE A 214 13.64 15.62 -3.54
CA PHE A 214 12.46 15.03 -2.90
C PHE A 214 11.94 13.80 -3.64
N VAL A 215 11.27 12.92 -2.91
CA VAL A 215 10.51 11.79 -3.46
C VAL A 215 9.03 12.18 -3.53
N TYR A 216 8.40 11.94 -4.66
CA TYR A 216 6.97 12.10 -4.86
C TYR A 216 6.27 10.77 -4.58
N ALA A 217 5.53 10.68 -3.45
CA ALA A 217 4.74 9.51 -3.10
C ALA A 217 3.28 9.70 -3.50
N VAL A 218 2.77 8.79 -4.34
CA VAL A 218 1.35 8.74 -4.76
C VAL A 218 0.75 7.44 -4.28
N THR A 219 -0.22 7.54 -3.38
CA THR A 219 -0.74 6.36 -2.69
C THR A 219 -2.14 5.97 -3.13
N PRO A 220 -2.46 4.66 -3.11
CA PRO A 220 -3.73 4.14 -3.55
C PRO A 220 -4.80 4.31 -2.47
N PHE A 221 -6.05 4.03 -2.83
CA PHE A 221 -7.17 4.07 -1.88
C PHE A 221 -7.39 2.75 -1.14
N ASN A 222 -6.96 1.63 -1.71
CA ASN A 222 -7.40 0.31 -1.31
C ASN A 222 -6.62 -0.30 -0.14
N PHE A 223 -5.39 0.19 0.13
CA PHE A 223 -4.55 -0.28 1.23
C PHE A 223 -4.02 0.89 2.04
N THR A 224 -4.51 1.07 3.26
CA THR A 224 -4.00 2.08 4.19
C THR A 224 -2.53 1.81 4.57
N SER A 225 -2.13 0.54 4.64
CA SER A 225 -0.74 0.12 4.85
C SER A 225 0.20 0.61 3.75
N ILE A 226 -0.21 0.49 2.49
CA ILE A 226 0.56 0.99 1.34
C ILE A 226 0.60 2.52 1.38
N ALA A 227 -0.51 3.17 1.73
CA ALA A 227 -0.54 4.63 1.90
C ALA A 227 0.44 5.11 2.97
N GLY A 228 0.70 4.33 4.01
CA GLY A 228 1.71 4.59 5.03
C GLY A 228 3.14 4.24 4.58
N ASN A 229 3.32 3.10 3.89
CA ASN A 229 4.64 2.63 3.48
C ASN A 229 5.29 3.47 2.38
N LEU A 230 4.52 3.93 1.38
CA LEU A 230 5.10 4.65 0.25
C LEU A 230 5.84 5.94 0.65
N PRO A 231 5.32 6.79 1.56
CA PRO A 231 6.08 7.92 2.05
C PRO A 231 7.17 7.52 3.07
N THR A 232 6.96 6.48 3.89
CA THR A 232 7.85 6.19 5.01
C THR A 232 9.07 5.37 4.62
N ALA A 233 9.01 4.49 3.61
CA ALA A 233 10.17 3.74 3.13
C ALA A 233 11.28 4.66 2.60
N PRO A 234 11.02 5.64 1.72
CA PRO A 234 12.04 6.64 1.34
C PRO A 234 12.50 7.50 2.53
N ALA A 235 11.57 7.92 3.41
CA ALA A 235 11.92 8.75 4.56
C ALA A 235 12.89 8.04 5.52
N LEU A 236 12.69 6.75 5.80
CA LEU A 236 13.61 5.93 6.59
C LEU A 236 15.05 5.98 6.01
N MET A 237 15.17 5.98 4.68
CA MET A 237 16.47 6.02 3.99
C MET A 237 17.06 7.43 3.86
N GLY A 238 16.51 8.43 4.58
CA GLY A 238 17.05 9.78 4.65
C GLY A 238 16.52 10.74 3.59
N ASN A 239 15.44 10.39 2.88
CA ASN A 239 14.79 11.27 1.92
C ASN A 239 13.69 12.11 2.57
N THR A 240 13.34 13.20 1.92
CA THR A 240 12.10 13.94 2.18
C THR A 240 11.06 13.61 1.11
N VAL A 241 9.79 13.67 1.51
CA VAL A 241 8.69 13.15 0.70
C VAL A 241 7.57 14.18 0.57
N ILE A 242 7.06 14.35 -0.64
CA ILE A 242 5.81 15.03 -0.89
C ILE A 242 4.77 13.95 -1.17
N TRP A 243 3.83 13.79 -0.24
CA TRP A 243 2.83 12.73 -0.27
C TRP A 243 1.48 13.24 -0.77
N LYS A 244 1.05 12.72 -1.91
CA LYS A 244 -0.29 12.92 -2.48
C LYS A 244 -1.16 11.71 -2.16
N PRO A 245 -2.05 11.77 -1.14
CA PRO A 245 -2.97 10.68 -0.81
C PRO A 245 -4.06 10.52 -1.86
N ALA A 246 -4.67 9.35 -1.94
CA ALA A 246 -5.87 9.16 -2.76
C ALA A 246 -7.05 9.94 -2.17
N SER A 247 -7.79 10.66 -3.02
CA SER A 247 -8.91 11.48 -2.57
C SER A 247 -10.04 10.67 -1.92
N SER A 248 -10.25 9.43 -2.35
CA SER A 248 -11.28 8.53 -1.84
C SER A 248 -10.90 7.82 -0.52
N SER A 249 -9.65 7.96 -0.03
CA SER A 249 -9.19 7.42 1.26
C SER A 249 -8.55 8.49 2.15
N MET A 250 -9.01 9.74 2.01
CA MET A 250 -8.42 10.89 2.69
C MET A 250 -8.46 10.76 4.23
N LEU A 251 -9.54 10.21 4.76
CA LEU A 251 -9.72 10.06 6.21
C LEU A 251 -8.62 9.21 6.86
N SER A 252 -8.38 8.01 6.33
CA SER A 252 -7.33 7.11 6.86
C SER A 252 -5.93 7.67 6.64
N ALA A 253 -5.68 8.33 5.49
CA ALA A 253 -4.41 8.97 5.18
C ALA A 253 -4.10 10.13 6.14
N TYR A 254 -5.09 10.94 6.51
CA TYR A 254 -4.92 11.99 7.50
C TYR A 254 -4.56 11.44 8.89
N TYR A 255 -5.27 10.41 9.36
CA TYR A 255 -4.93 9.79 10.64
C TYR A 255 -3.54 9.15 10.63
N LEU A 256 -3.09 8.60 9.50
CA LEU A 256 -1.71 8.12 9.35
C LEU A 256 -0.71 9.28 9.49
N MET A 257 -0.98 10.44 8.87
CA MET A 257 -0.09 11.60 9.01
C MET A 257 -0.01 12.06 10.47
N LYS A 258 -1.15 12.11 11.18
CA LYS A 258 -1.17 12.47 12.62
C LYS A 258 -0.41 11.46 13.49
N LEU A 259 -0.50 10.16 13.18
CA LEU A 259 0.30 9.12 13.84
C LEU A 259 1.81 9.33 13.60
N LEU A 260 2.21 9.66 12.37
CA LEU A 260 3.61 9.91 12.03
C LEU A 260 4.15 11.17 12.75
N GLU A 261 3.35 12.22 12.90
CA GLU A 261 3.69 13.40 13.71
C GLU A 261 3.91 13.00 15.19
N GLU A 262 3.01 12.20 15.78
CA GLU A 262 3.14 11.71 17.17
C GLU A 262 4.34 10.76 17.34
N ALA A 263 4.68 9.99 16.32
CA ALA A 263 5.89 9.17 16.32
C ALA A 263 7.19 9.99 16.32
N GLY A 264 7.14 11.24 15.87
CA GLY A 264 8.25 12.17 15.86
C GLY A 264 8.90 12.35 14.49
N VAL A 265 8.18 12.08 13.40
CA VAL A 265 8.64 12.49 12.06
C VAL A 265 8.78 14.02 12.03
N PRO A 266 9.98 14.56 11.74
CA PRO A 266 10.18 16.00 11.79
C PRO A 266 9.37 16.75 10.72
N PRO A 267 8.98 18.01 11.00
CA PRO A 267 8.32 18.89 10.04
C PRO A 267 9.06 18.95 8.70
N GLY A 268 8.32 18.81 7.59
CA GLY A 268 8.86 18.89 6.24
C GLY A 268 9.52 17.60 5.71
N VAL A 269 9.76 16.59 6.55
CA VAL A 269 10.27 15.29 6.10
C VAL A 269 9.20 14.56 5.26
N ILE A 270 7.95 14.56 5.71
CA ILE A 270 6.80 14.11 4.94
C ILE A 270 5.80 15.27 4.89
N ASN A 271 5.47 15.72 3.68
CA ASN A 271 4.49 16.78 3.45
C ASN A 271 3.21 16.17 2.88
N PHE A 272 2.10 16.33 3.59
CA PHE A 272 0.79 15.80 3.21
C PHE A 272 0.05 16.82 2.34
N VAL A 273 -0.09 16.51 1.03
CA VAL A 273 -0.59 17.44 0.02
C VAL A 273 -1.83 16.85 -0.68
N PRO A 274 -3.02 16.95 -0.06
CA PRO A 274 -4.29 16.58 -0.70
C PRO A 274 -4.64 17.60 -1.80
N GLY A 275 -5.17 17.16 -2.94
CA GLY A 275 -5.54 18.08 -4.00
C GLY A 275 -5.74 17.42 -5.36
N ASP A 276 -5.83 18.26 -6.39
CA ASP A 276 -5.95 17.80 -7.76
C ASP A 276 -4.70 17.03 -8.21
N ALA A 277 -4.91 15.80 -8.66
CA ALA A 277 -3.82 14.89 -8.99
C ALA A 277 -3.01 15.34 -10.22
N ALA A 278 -3.67 15.91 -11.22
CA ALA A 278 -3.00 16.36 -12.43
C ALA A 278 -2.13 17.57 -12.13
N MET A 279 -2.68 18.61 -11.50
CA MET A 279 -1.94 19.82 -11.12
C MET A 279 -0.73 19.52 -10.24
N ILE A 280 -0.89 18.67 -9.21
CA ILE A 280 0.21 18.29 -8.31
C ILE A 280 1.28 17.53 -9.08
N SER A 281 0.88 16.51 -9.88
CA SER A 281 1.81 15.70 -10.65
C SER A 281 2.57 16.52 -11.68
N ASP A 282 1.89 17.38 -12.43
CA ASP A 282 2.53 18.21 -13.45
C ASP A 282 3.62 19.10 -12.86
N LYS A 283 3.37 19.72 -11.68
CA LYS A 283 4.37 20.53 -11.00
C LYS A 283 5.55 19.71 -10.49
N LEU A 284 5.27 18.61 -9.79
CA LEU A 284 6.32 17.81 -9.15
C LEU A 284 7.18 17.06 -10.17
N LEU A 285 6.54 16.49 -11.24
CA LEU A 285 7.25 15.77 -12.28
C LEU A 285 8.10 16.69 -13.18
N ALA A 286 7.75 17.96 -13.29
CA ALA A 286 8.55 18.94 -14.03
C ALA A 286 9.68 19.56 -13.19
N HIS A 287 9.70 19.37 -11.87
CA HIS A 287 10.64 20.05 -10.99
C HIS A 287 12.04 19.43 -11.05
N ARG A 288 13.08 20.28 -11.16
CA ARG A 288 14.48 19.84 -11.28
C ARG A 288 15.00 18.99 -10.11
N ASP A 289 14.45 19.17 -8.91
CA ASP A 289 14.85 18.45 -7.69
C ASP A 289 13.97 17.22 -7.43
N LEU A 290 13.23 16.73 -8.43
CA LEU A 290 12.57 15.42 -8.34
C LEU A 290 13.65 14.33 -8.31
N ALA A 291 13.77 13.64 -7.19
CA ALA A 291 14.74 12.57 -7.01
C ALA A 291 14.15 11.17 -7.19
N GLY A 292 12.84 11.02 -6.99
CA GLY A 292 12.16 9.76 -7.21
C GLY A 292 10.65 9.87 -7.16
N VAL A 293 9.99 8.83 -7.67
CA VAL A 293 8.55 8.60 -7.59
C VAL A 293 8.31 7.25 -6.95
N HIS A 294 7.48 7.22 -5.88
CA HIS A 294 6.97 6.01 -5.26
C HIS A 294 5.46 5.96 -5.48
N PHE A 295 5.03 5.09 -6.36
CA PHE A 295 3.68 5.10 -6.91
C PHE A 295 2.97 3.76 -6.68
N THR A 296 1.72 3.83 -6.25
CA THR A 296 0.76 2.72 -6.40
C THR A 296 -0.56 3.27 -6.90
N GLY A 297 -1.03 2.75 -8.03
CA GLY A 297 -2.26 3.21 -8.67
C GLY A 297 -2.47 2.62 -10.05
N SER A 298 -3.20 3.32 -10.94
CA SER A 298 -3.51 2.79 -12.26
C SER A 298 -2.31 2.77 -13.20
N THR A 299 -2.19 1.72 -14.00
CA THR A 299 -1.15 1.54 -15.02
C THR A 299 -1.09 2.71 -16.00
N GLY A 300 -2.24 3.27 -16.41
CA GLY A 300 -2.27 4.40 -17.32
C GLY A 300 -1.62 5.67 -16.74
N VAL A 301 -1.85 5.95 -15.46
CA VAL A 301 -1.20 7.09 -14.77
C VAL A 301 0.30 6.85 -14.63
N PHE A 302 0.71 5.66 -14.26
CA PHE A 302 2.13 5.32 -14.13
C PHE A 302 2.88 5.44 -15.46
N ASN A 303 2.30 4.94 -16.55
CA ASN A 303 2.86 5.09 -17.89
C ASN A 303 2.98 6.56 -18.31
N SER A 304 2.02 7.42 -17.92
CA SER A 304 2.10 8.85 -18.14
C SER A 304 3.24 9.50 -17.36
N MET A 305 3.46 9.10 -16.10
CA MET A 305 4.60 9.58 -15.30
C MET A 305 5.94 9.19 -15.93
N TRP A 306 6.10 7.94 -16.37
CA TRP A 306 7.28 7.48 -17.10
C TRP A 306 7.55 8.33 -18.35
N LYS A 307 6.50 8.58 -19.15
CA LYS A 307 6.60 9.40 -20.37
C LYS A 307 7.03 10.83 -20.03
N THR A 308 6.43 11.44 -19.01
CA THR A 308 6.75 12.81 -18.59
C THR A 308 8.18 12.92 -18.09
N ILE A 309 8.62 11.98 -17.24
CA ILE A 309 9.99 11.95 -16.72
C ILE A 309 10.97 11.73 -17.87
N GLY A 310 10.72 10.76 -18.76
CA GLY A 310 11.58 10.48 -19.90
C GLY A 310 11.74 11.68 -20.86
N ALA A 311 10.68 12.45 -21.07
CA ALA A 311 10.71 13.65 -21.89
C ALA A 311 11.46 14.84 -21.23
N SER A 312 11.63 14.82 -19.91
CA SER A 312 12.19 15.93 -19.12
C SER A 312 13.59 15.63 -18.55
N MET A 313 14.27 14.59 -19.02
CA MET A 313 15.51 14.07 -18.42
C MET A 313 16.62 15.11 -18.25
N SER A 314 16.78 16.03 -19.20
CA SER A 314 17.80 17.08 -19.13
C SER A 314 17.52 18.15 -18.08
N ASN A 315 16.32 18.20 -17.53
CA ASN A 315 15.93 19.20 -16.53
C ASN A 315 16.32 18.76 -15.10
N TYR A 316 16.43 17.46 -14.83
CA TYR A 316 16.64 16.95 -13.49
C TYR A 316 18.10 17.09 -13.02
N ARG A 317 18.27 17.30 -11.73
CA ARG A 317 19.59 17.33 -11.06
C ARG A 317 20.28 15.96 -11.11
N SER A 318 19.51 14.90 -10.91
CA SER A 318 19.93 13.50 -11.04
C SER A 318 18.82 12.67 -11.67
N TYR A 319 19.13 11.48 -12.19
CA TYR A 319 18.11 10.59 -12.74
C TYR A 319 17.11 10.17 -11.67
N PRO A 320 15.82 10.54 -11.78
CA PRO A 320 14.81 10.16 -10.79
C PRO A 320 14.67 8.63 -10.70
N ARG A 321 14.54 8.12 -9.47
CA ARG A 321 14.16 6.72 -9.26
C ARG A 321 12.66 6.58 -9.48
N ILE A 322 12.25 5.59 -10.27
CA ILE A 322 10.83 5.32 -10.51
C ILE A 322 10.52 3.94 -9.96
N VAL A 323 9.70 3.90 -8.94
CA VAL A 323 9.23 2.68 -8.28
C VAL A 323 7.71 2.69 -8.33
N GLY A 324 7.10 1.67 -8.89
CA GLY A 324 5.66 1.62 -9.04
C GLY A 324 5.10 0.23 -9.00
N GLU A 325 3.96 0.13 -8.32
CA GLU A 325 3.05 -1.00 -8.36
C GLU A 325 1.74 -0.52 -9.00
N THR A 326 1.28 -1.27 -10.00
CA THR A 326 0.10 -0.88 -10.77
C THR A 326 -0.97 -1.97 -10.76
N GLY A 327 -1.80 -2.03 -11.78
CA GLY A 327 -2.88 -2.99 -11.89
C GLY A 327 -2.43 -4.45 -11.94
N GLY A 328 -3.40 -5.33 -11.76
CA GLY A 328 -3.26 -6.77 -11.89
C GLY A 328 -4.45 -7.39 -12.63
N LYS A 329 -4.25 -8.56 -13.18
CA LYS A 329 -5.29 -9.44 -13.69
C LYS A 329 -4.97 -10.86 -13.26
N ASP A 330 -5.09 -11.05 -11.96
CA ASP A 330 -4.48 -12.16 -11.27
C ASP A 330 -5.30 -13.43 -11.45
N PHE A 331 -4.58 -14.54 -11.53
CA PHE A 331 -5.17 -15.81 -11.92
C PHE A 331 -5.13 -16.87 -10.81
N ILE A 332 -6.10 -17.77 -10.88
CA ILE A 332 -6.01 -19.10 -10.29
C ILE A 332 -6.10 -20.11 -11.43
N VAL A 333 -5.12 -21.00 -11.55
CA VAL A 333 -5.19 -22.14 -12.49
C VAL A 333 -5.19 -23.45 -11.73
N ALA A 334 -6.19 -24.29 -11.95
CA ALA A 334 -6.35 -25.58 -11.31
C ALA A 334 -5.97 -26.72 -12.26
N HIS A 335 -5.16 -27.64 -11.78
CA HIS A 335 -4.90 -28.93 -12.42
C HIS A 335 -6.02 -29.94 -12.07
N PRO A 336 -6.29 -30.99 -12.86
CA PRO A 336 -7.29 -32.04 -12.51
C PRO A 336 -7.08 -32.70 -11.13
N SER A 337 -5.88 -32.63 -10.56
CA SER A 337 -5.60 -33.14 -9.21
C SER A 337 -5.87 -32.14 -8.09
N ALA A 338 -6.43 -30.97 -8.38
CA ALA A 338 -6.69 -29.95 -7.35
C ALA A 338 -7.80 -30.40 -6.39
N ASP A 339 -7.70 -29.92 -5.13
CA ASP A 339 -8.78 -30.08 -4.16
C ASP A 339 -9.91 -29.08 -4.47
N PRO A 340 -11.12 -29.55 -4.86
CA PRO A 340 -12.21 -28.67 -5.25
C PRO A 340 -12.76 -27.84 -4.08
N VAL A 341 -12.64 -28.30 -2.85
CA VAL A 341 -13.09 -27.56 -1.66
C VAL A 341 -12.17 -26.37 -1.39
N ALA A 342 -10.86 -26.61 -1.32
CA ALA A 342 -9.86 -25.56 -1.13
C ALA A 342 -9.88 -24.54 -2.27
N LEU A 343 -10.03 -25.02 -3.52
CA LEU A 343 -10.14 -24.16 -4.70
C LEU A 343 -11.35 -23.24 -4.64
N SER A 344 -12.54 -23.76 -4.29
CA SER A 344 -13.76 -22.97 -4.20
C SER A 344 -13.67 -21.87 -3.13
N VAL A 345 -13.06 -22.16 -1.97
CA VAL A 345 -12.81 -21.19 -0.92
C VAL A 345 -11.81 -20.13 -1.38
N ALA A 346 -10.74 -20.54 -2.09
CA ALA A 346 -9.74 -19.60 -2.63
C ALA A 346 -10.34 -18.68 -3.71
N ILE A 347 -11.24 -19.17 -4.54
CA ILE A 347 -11.98 -18.36 -5.52
C ILE A 347 -12.84 -17.31 -4.79
N ALA A 348 -13.63 -17.73 -3.80
CA ALA A 348 -14.51 -16.82 -3.08
C ALA A 348 -13.73 -15.74 -2.28
N ARG A 349 -12.72 -16.15 -1.51
CA ARG A 349 -11.90 -15.23 -0.73
C ARG A 349 -11.00 -14.38 -1.61
N GLY A 350 -10.32 -14.98 -2.60
CA GLY A 350 -9.42 -14.26 -3.49
C GLY A 350 -10.14 -13.28 -4.40
N GLY A 351 -11.36 -13.57 -4.83
CA GLY A 351 -12.12 -12.75 -5.78
C GLY A 351 -13.05 -11.72 -5.14
N PHE A 352 -13.57 -11.99 -3.95
CA PHE A 352 -14.65 -11.17 -3.38
C PHE A 352 -14.29 -10.44 -2.08
N GLU A 353 -13.24 -10.85 -1.35
CA GLU A 353 -12.74 -10.06 -0.23
C GLU A 353 -12.49 -8.63 -0.67
N TYR A 354 -12.95 -7.67 0.13
CA TYR A 354 -12.89 -6.24 -0.19
C TYR A 354 -13.42 -5.91 -1.60
N GLN A 355 -14.52 -6.58 -1.99
CA GLN A 355 -15.23 -6.33 -3.25
C GLN A 355 -14.32 -6.48 -4.49
N GLY A 356 -13.28 -7.34 -4.42
CA GLY A 356 -12.31 -7.51 -5.50
C GLY A 356 -11.45 -6.27 -5.81
N GLN A 357 -11.41 -5.27 -4.92
CA GLN A 357 -10.65 -4.03 -5.10
C GLN A 357 -9.21 -4.15 -4.61
N LYS A 358 -8.59 -5.29 -4.87
CA LYS A 358 -7.17 -5.53 -4.63
C LYS A 358 -6.47 -5.69 -5.97
N CYS A 359 -5.29 -5.09 -6.13
CA CYS A 359 -4.47 -5.29 -7.32
C CYS A 359 -4.13 -6.78 -7.54
N SER A 360 -4.11 -7.57 -6.44
CA SER A 360 -3.85 -9.01 -6.40
C SER A 360 -5.11 -9.88 -6.32
N ALA A 361 -6.33 -9.33 -6.50
CA ALA A 361 -7.56 -10.12 -6.42
C ALA A 361 -7.64 -11.17 -7.54
N ALA A 362 -8.07 -12.38 -7.19
CA ALA A 362 -8.37 -13.43 -8.17
C ALA A 362 -9.52 -12.95 -9.06
N SER A 363 -9.23 -12.67 -10.32
CA SER A 363 -10.20 -12.09 -11.26
C SER A 363 -10.47 -12.99 -12.47
N ARG A 364 -9.54 -13.90 -12.78
CA ARG A 364 -9.67 -14.95 -13.81
C ARG A 364 -9.28 -16.30 -13.23
N ILE A 365 -10.10 -17.28 -13.48
CA ILE A 365 -9.86 -18.65 -13.02
C ILE A 365 -9.92 -19.62 -14.19
N TYR A 366 -9.03 -20.62 -14.18
CA TYR A 366 -8.94 -21.65 -15.19
C TYR A 366 -9.14 -22.99 -14.51
N VAL A 367 -10.24 -23.69 -14.87
CA VAL A 367 -10.66 -24.91 -14.17
C VAL A 367 -10.88 -26.03 -15.18
N PRO A 368 -10.36 -27.26 -14.94
CA PRO A 368 -10.59 -28.37 -15.83
C PRO A 368 -12.05 -28.83 -15.82
N GLU A 369 -12.52 -29.36 -16.95
CA GLU A 369 -13.91 -29.80 -17.14
C GLU A 369 -14.36 -30.80 -16.09
N SER A 370 -13.46 -31.70 -15.67
CA SER A 370 -13.77 -32.72 -14.66
C SER A 370 -14.08 -32.13 -13.28
N LEU A 371 -13.45 -31.01 -12.90
CA LEU A 371 -13.65 -30.37 -11.59
C LEU A 371 -14.70 -29.26 -11.63
N TRP A 372 -14.97 -28.68 -12.80
CA TRP A 372 -15.82 -27.50 -12.90
C TRP A 372 -17.21 -27.65 -12.28
N PRO A 373 -17.98 -28.73 -12.50
CA PRO A 373 -19.29 -28.84 -11.87
C PRO A 373 -19.26 -28.72 -10.35
N GLU A 374 -18.34 -29.43 -9.68
CA GLU A 374 -18.21 -29.40 -8.22
C GLU A 374 -17.70 -28.03 -7.73
N VAL A 375 -16.65 -27.49 -8.34
CA VAL A 375 -16.09 -26.18 -7.99
C VAL A 375 -17.13 -25.07 -8.19
N ARG A 376 -17.84 -25.08 -9.30
CA ARG A 376 -18.92 -24.14 -9.57
C ARG A 376 -19.99 -24.18 -8.48
N ASP A 377 -20.53 -25.36 -8.21
CA ASP A 377 -21.65 -25.51 -7.28
C ASP A 377 -21.26 -25.13 -5.84
N ARG A 378 -20.05 -25.48 -5.40
CA ARG A 378 -19.49 -25.05 -4.10
C ARG A 378 -19.25 -23.54 -4.05
N THR A 379 -18.70 -22.94 -5.11
CA THR A 379 -18.48 -21.49 -5.16
C THR A 379 -19.80 -20.73 -5.13
N VAL A 380 -20.81 -21.19 -5.88
CA VAL A 380 -22.16 -20.63 -5.85
C VAL A 380 -22.79 -20.73 -4.46
N ALA A 381 -22.67 -21.88 -3.79
CA ALA A 381 -23.16 -22.03 -2.42
C ALA A 381 -22.52 -21.02 -1.46
N ILE A 382 -21.20 -20.83 -1.53
CA ILE A 382 -20.50 -19.80 -0.74
C ILE A 382 -21.02 -18.40 -1.09
N MET A 383 -21.18 -18.09 -2.38
CA MET A 383 -21.67 -16.77 -2.82
C MET A 383 -23.08 -16.48 -2.31
N GLN A 384 -23.95 -17.47 -2.20
CA GLN A 384 -25.31 -17.34 -1.66
C GLN A 384 -25.33 -17.07 -0.15
N GLU A 385 -24.31 -17.53 0.59
CA GLU A 385 -24.13 -17.27 2.02
C GLU A 385 -23.50 -15.89 2.30
N ILE A 386 -22.78 -15.31 1.32
CA ILE A 386 -22.11 -14.02 1.47
C ILE A 386 -23.14 -12.92 1.75
N ARG A 387 -22.96 -12.27 2.92
CA ARG A 387 -23.71 -11.07 3.28
C ARG A 387 -22.94 -9.84 2.85
N MET A 388 -23.62 -8.90 2.22
CA MET A 388 -23.10 -7.63 1.76
C MET A 388 -23.86 -6.48 2.44
N GLY A 389 -23.14 -5.46 2.92
CA GLY A 389 -23.76 -4.32 3.59
C GLY A 389 -22.77 -3.42 4.31
N ASP A 390 -23.25 -2.70 5.31
CA ASP A 390 -22.46 -1.84 6.19
C ASP A 390 -21.38 -2.66 6.91
N PRO A 391 -20.08 -2.33 6.77
CA PRO A 391 -18.98 -3.06 7.41
C PRO A 391 -18.98 -2.95 8.95
N THR A 392 -19.76 -2.07 9.55
CA THR A 392 -19.95 -2.00 11.01
C THR A 392 -20.81 -3.15 11.54
N ASP A 393 -21.58 -3.81 10.68
CA ASP A 393 -22.14 -5.13 10.96
C ASP A 393 -21.11 -6.21 10.61
N PHE A 394 -20.41 -6.71 11.61
CA PHE A 394 -19.32 -7.69 11.45
C PHE A 394 -19.76 -9.06 10.90
N ARG A 395 -21.06 -9.24 10.60
CA ARG A 395 -21.57 -10.41 9.88
C ARG A 395 -21.43 -10.27 8.37
N ASN A 396 -21.19 -9.06 7.86
CA ASN A 396 -20.99 -8.80 6.44
C ASN A 396 -19.59 -9.20 6.02
N PHE A 397 -19.50 -9.96 4.94
CA PHE A 397 -18.24 -10.36 4.30
C PHE A 397 -17.76 -9.30 3.31
N MET A 398 -18.68 -8.57 2.71
CA MET A 398 -18.42 -7.54 1.70
C MET A 398 -19.12 -6.24 2.04
N GLY A 399 -18.54 -5.12 1.62
CA GLY A 399 -19.11 -3.79 1.65
C GLY A 399 -19.42 -3.25 0.25
N ALA A 400 -19.42 -1.91 0.12
CA ALA A 400 -19.55 -1.19 -1.14
C ALA A 400 -18.22 -0.99 -1.84
N VAL A 401 -18.20 -0.83 -3.17
CA VAL A 401 -17.02 -0.36 -3.90
C VAL A 401 -16.76 1.11 -3.60
N ILE A 402 -15.55 1.58 -3.84
CA ILE A 402 -15.00 2.80 -3.22
C ILE A 402 -15.75 4.10 -3.57
N ASP A 403 -16.19 4.27 -4.80
CA ASP A 403 -16.84 5.49 -5.26
C ASP A 403 -17.76 5.25 -6.46
N LYS A 404 -18.45 6.32 -6.87
CA LYS A 404 -19.37 6.31 -8.01
C LYS A 404 -18.69 5.90 -9.32
N ARG A 405 -17.46 6.36 -9.56
CA ARG A 405 -16.71 6.05 -10.79
C ARG A 405 -16.38 4.55 -10.88
N ALA A 406 -15.95 3.96 -9.76
CA ALA A 406 -15.70 2.52 -9.67
C ALA A 406 -17.01 1.74 -9.87
N PHE A 407 -18.10 2.17 -9.23
CA PHE A 407 -19.43 1.56 -9.36
C PHE A 407 -19.92 1.54 -10.81
N GLU A 408 -19.85 2.67 -11.50
CA GLU A 408 -20.28 2.80 -12.90
C GLU A 408 -19.42 1.92 -13.82
N LYS A 409 -18.09 2.01 -13.70
CA LYS A 409 -17.14 1.18 -14.47
C LYS A 409 -17.39 -0.32 -14.29
N ILE A 410 -17.55 -0.78 -13.05
CA ILE A 410 -17.75 -2.21 -12.78
C ILE A 410 -19.14 -2.66 -13.28
N GLY A 411 -20.16 -1.81 -13.13
CA GLY A 411 -21.50 -2.06 -13.67
C GLY A 411 -21.52 -2.25 -15.20
N GLU A 412 -20.67 -1.52 -15.93
CA GLU A 412 -20.49 -1.75 -17.39
C GLU A 412 -19.92 -3.13 -17.69
N TYR A 413 -18.95 -3.61 -16.91
CA TYR A 413 -18.40 -4.97 -17.08
C TYR A 413 -19.43 -6.06 -16.74
N VAL A 414 -20.25 -5.85 -15.71
CA VAL A 414 -21.35 -6.76 -15.35
C VAL A 414 -22.37 -6.83 -16.51
N THR A 415 -22.74 -5.68 -17.07
CA THR A 415 -23.65 -5.57 -18.22
C THR A 415 -23.05 -6.28 -19.45
N HIS A 416 -21.76 -6.09 -19.72
CA HIS A 416 -21.07 -6.80 -20.79
C HIS A 416 -21.08 -8.32 -20.55
N GLY A 417 -20.89 -8.75 -19.30
CA GLY A 417 -20.97 -10.17 -18.92
C GLY A 417 -22.34 -10.80 -19.21
N ARG A 418 -23.42 -10.07 -18.89
CA ARG A 418 -24.79 -10.53 -19.20
C ARG A 418 -25.05 -10.70 -20.68
N SER A 419 -24.48 -9.85 -21.50
CA SER A 419 -24.73 -9.84 -22.95
C SER A 419 -23.87 -10.81 -23.74
N ASN A 420 -22.67 -11.17 -23.24
CA ASN A 420 -21.65 -11.85 -24.04
C ASN A 420 -21.08 -13.13 -23.41
N ALA A 421 -21.55 -13.50 -22.20
CA ALA A 421 -21.12 -14.71 -21.51
C ALA A 421 -22.25 -15.26 -20.63
N LYS A 422 -21.96 -16.33 -19.88
CA LYS A 422 -22.92 -16.91 -18.95
C LYS A 422 -22.62 -16.44 -17.53
N ILE A 423 -23.50 -15.58 -16.99
CA ILE A 423 -23.46 -15.29 -15.54
C ILE A 423 -24.01 -16.52 -14.81
N ILE A 424 -23.19 -17.08 -13.93
CA ILE A 424 -23.56 -18.24 -13.11
C ILE A 424 -24.30 -17.79 -11.85
N GLN A 425 -23.80 -16.73 -11.19
CA GLN A 425 -24.36 -16.19 -9.96
C GLN A 425 -24.06 -14.68 -9.87
N GLY A 426 -24.94 -13.91 -9.24
CA GLY A 426 -24.77 -12.48 -8.99
C GLY A 426 -25.14 -11.59 -10.19
N GLY A 427 -24.51 -10.44 -10.28
CA GLY A 427 -24.70 -9.49 -11.37
C GLY A 427 -25.63 -8.31 -11.02
N ASP A 428 -26.15 -8.22 -9.81
CA ASP A 428 -26.97 -7.08 -9.40
C ASP A 428 -26.10 -5.93 -8.91
N VAL A 429 -26.52 -4.71 -9.26
CA VAL A 429 -25.89 -3.45 -8.86
C VAL A 429 -26.92 -2.55 -8.19
N LYS A 430 -26.59 -1.99 -7.00
CA LYS A 430 -27.48 -1.16 -6.19
C LYS A 430 -26.74 0.08 -5.72
N GLY A 431 -27.11 1.25 -6.24
CA GLY A 431 -26.42 2.52 -6.01
C GLY A 431 -27.18 3.56 -5.17
N ASP A 432 -28.35 3.25 -4.61
CA ASP A 432 -29.24 4.23 -3.99
C ASP A 432 -28.73 4.77 -2.65
N GLU A 433 -28.15 3.91 -1.81
CA GLU A 433 -27.61 4.25 -0.49
C GLU A 433 -26.08 4.18 -0.49
N GLY A 434 -25.53 3.11 -1.03
CA GLY A 434 -24.10 2.84 -1.18
C GLY A 434 -23.80 2.19 -2.53
N TYR A 435 -22.55 2.15 -2.91
CA TYR A 435 -22.08 1.61 -4.20
C TYR A 435 -21.94 0.09 -4.14
N PHE A 436 -23.05 -0.63 -4.01
CA PHE A 436 -23.06 -2.09 -3.85
C PHE A 436 -23.13 -2.82 -5.17
N ILE A 437 -22.23 -3.79 -5.35
CA ILE A 437 -22.17 -4.69 -6.49
C ILE A 437 -22.08 -6.12 -5.97
N GLU A 438 -23.00 -6.98 -6.37
CA GLU A 438 -23.01 -8.37 -5.93
C GLU A 438 -21.79 -9.13 -6.44
N PRO A 439 -21.26 -10.09 -5.62
CA PRO A 439 -20.23 -10.98 -6.09
C PRO A 439 -20.74 -11.72 -7.33
N THR A 440 -19.98 -11.62 -8.43
CA THR A 440 -20.43 -12.09 -9.74
C THR A 440 -19.47 -13.13 -10.30
N LEU A 441 -19.99 -14.33 -10.61
CA LEU A 441 -19.26 -15.41 -11.25
C LEU A 441 -19.74 -15.55 -12.70
N VAL A 442 -18.80 -15.45 -13.64
CA VAL A 442 -19.02 -15.53 -15.08
C VAL A 442 -18.31 -16.77 -15.63
N GLU A 443 -18.95 -17.52 -16.53
CA GLU A 443 -18.35 -18.65 -17.25
C GLU A 443 -18.16 -18.31 -18.72
N THR A 444 -16.98 -18.64 -19.27
CA THR A 444 -16.68 -18.52 -20.70
C THR A 444 -15.83 -19.68 -21.20
N ARG A 445 -15.96 -20.01 -22.50
CA ARG A 445 -15.08 -20.93 -23.23
C ARG A 445 -14.08 -20.19 -24.12
N ASP A 446 -14.21 -18.89 -24.26
CA ASP A 446 -13.30 -18.03 -25.01
C ASP A 446 -12.12 -17.59 -24.13
N PRO A 447 -10.88 -18.03 -24.38
CA PRO A 447 -9.72 -17.64 -23.60
C PRO A 447 -9.33 -16.16 -23.79
N GLY A 448 -9.78 -15.52 -24.89
CA GLY A 448 -9.56 -14.10 -25.18
C GLY A 448 -10.69 -13.18 -24.69
N TYR A 449 -11.64 -13.72 -23.91
CA TYR A 449 -12.79 -12.96 -23.47
C TYR A 449 -12.39 -11.71 -22.64
N LYS A 450 -13.01 -10.58 -22.94
CA LYS A 450 -12.69 -9.26 -22.35
C LYS A 450 -12.52 -9.29 -20.84
N LEU A 451 -13.41 -10.00 -20.12
CA LEU A 451 -13.37 -10.07 -18.66
C LEU A 451 -12.23 -10.93 -18.11
N LEU A 452 -11.56 -11.74 -18.95
CA LEU A 452 -10.32 -12.44 -18.61
C LEU A 452 -9.07 -11.56 -18.83
N CYS A 453 -9.15 -10.56 -19.73
CA CYS A 453 -8.01 -9.78 -20.18
C CYS A 453 -7.85 -8.46 -19.43
N GLU A 454 -8.95 -7.74 -19.18
CA GLU A 454 -8.95 -6.38 -18.64
C GLU A 454 -9.11 -6.35 -17.11
N GLU A 455 -8.43 -5.42 -16.46
CA GLU A 455 -8.57 -5.18 -15.02
C GLU A 455 -9.91 -4.49 -14.71
N ILE A 456 -10.78 -5.20 -14.01
CA ILE A 456 -12.11 -4.70 -13.60
C ILE A 456 -12.00 -3.90 -12.30
N PHE A 457 -11.25 -4.40 -11.33
CA PHE A 457 -11.09 -3.88 -9.98
C PHE A 457 -12.41 -3.87 -9.20
N GLY A 458 -13.13 -4.99 -9.28
CA GLY A 458 -14.45 -5.17 -8.69
C GLY A 458 -14.77 -6.66 -8.46
N PRO A 459 -15.91 -6.99 -7.85
CA PRO A 459 -16.25 -8.34 -7.42
C PRO A 459 -16.78 -9.21 -8.60
N VAL A 460 -16.00 -9.27 -9.67
CA VAL A 460 -16.32 -10.04 -10.88
C VAL A 460 -15.20 -11.04 -11.17
N VAL A 461 -15.49 -12.31 -11.01
CA VAL A 461 -14.59 -13.44 -11.31
C VAL A 461 -15.06 -14.15 -12.56
N THR A 462 -14.14 -14.36 -13.50
CA THR A 462 -14.44 -15.04 -14.77
C THR A 462 -13.73 -16.39 -14.84
N ALA A 463 -14.51 -17.46 -15.03
CA ALA A 463 -14.03 -18.81 -15.18
C ALA A 463 -13.88 -19.18 -16.66
N HIS A 464 -12.69 -19.61 -17.05
CA HIS A 464 -12.43 -20.32 -18.30
C HIS A 464 -12.34 -21.81 -18.00
N VAL A 465 -13.27 -22.57 -18.59
CA VAL A 465 -13.32 -24.01 -18.39
C VAL A 465 -12.60 -24.70 -19.54
N TYR A 466 -11.60 -25.53 -19.25
CA TYR A 466 -10.73 -26.14 -20.23
C TYR A 466 -10.78 -27.68 -20.16
N PRO A 467 -10.57 -28.42 -21.29
CA PRO A 467 -10.48 -29.89 -21.29
C PRO A 467 -9.27 -30.38 -20.49
N ASP A 468 -9.44 -31.39 -19.65
CA ASP A 468 -8.39 -31.92 -18.74
C ASP A 468 -7.07 -32.24 -19.45
N ALA A 469 -7.14 -32.79 -20.67
CA ALA A 469 -5.97 -33.14 -21.48
C ALA A 469 -5.17 -31.90 -21.98
N LYS A 470 -5.73 -30.68 -21.84
CA LYS A 470 -5.13 -29.44 -22.34
C LYS A 470 -4.43 -28.62 -21.27
N TRP A 471 -3.91 -29.26 -20.23
CA TRP A 471 -3.23 -28.61 -19.14
C TRP A 471 -2.08 -27.70 -19.60
N GLU A 472 -1.16 -28.23 -20.41
CA GLU A 472 0.02 -27.48 -20.84
C GLU A 472 -0.34 -26.31 -21.80
N GLU A 473 -1.34 -26.53 -22.69
CA GLU A 473 -1.88 -25.46 -23.54
C GLU A 473 -2.53 -24.36 -22.69
N THR A 474 -3.22 -24.75 -21.62
CA THR A 474 -3.86 -23.79 -20.70
C THR A 474 -2.84 -22.94 -19.97
N LEU A 475 -1.69 -23.48 -19.56
CA LEU A 475 -0.62 -22.68 -18.97
C LEU A 475 -0.11 -21.58 -19.94
N ALA A 476 0.02 -21.90 -21.23
CA ALA A 476 0.39 -20.92 -22.24
C ALA A 476 -0.69 -19.83 -22.41
N ILE A 477 -1.98 -20.22 -22.37
CA ILE A 477 -3.10 -19.28 -22.38
C ILE A 477 -3.02 -18.35 -21.16
N VAL A 478 -2.83 -18.88 -19.94
CA VAL A 478 -2.72 -18.10 -18.70
C VAL A 478 -1.61 -17.04 -18.80
N ASP A 479 -0.45 -17.40 -19.35
CA ASP A 479 0.69 -16.49 -19.52
C ASP A 479 0.40 -15.33 -20.49
N GLN A 480 -0.41 -15.59 -21.54
CA GLN A 480 -0.62 -14.65 -22.64
C GLN A 480 -1.90 -13.82 -22.55
N THR A 481 -2.87 -14.22 -21.73
CA THR A 481 -4.20 -13.61 -21.69
C THR A 481 -4.19 -12.14 -21.28
N SER A 482 -3.23 -11.72 -20.45
CA SER A 482 -3.20 -10.38 -19.88
C SER A 482 -1.80 -9.76 -19.93
N PRO A 483 -1.67 -8.43 -20.11
CA PRO A 483 -0.38 -7.74 -20.04
C PRO A 483 0.17 -7.61 -18.61
N TYR A 484 -0.59 -8.02 -17.61
CA TYR A 484 -0.22 -7.93 -16.20
C TYR A 484 0.51 -9.18 -15.71
N ALA A 485 1.32 -9.01 -14.67
CA ALA A 485 2.03 -10.11 -14.01
C ALA A 485 2.28 -9.78 -12.52
N LEU A 486 1.19 -9.49 -11.78
CA LEU A 486 1.31 -9.15 -10.36
C LEU A 486 1.34 -10.43 -9.51
N THR A 487 0.23 -11.13 -9.42
CA THR A 487 0.13 -12.37 -8.65
C THR A 487 -0.52 -13.49 -9.45
N GLY A 488 -0.30 -14.73 -9.01
CA GLY A 488 -0.95 -15.89 -9.58
C GLY A 488 -0.90 -17.08 -8.64
N ALA A 489 -1.86 -17.98 -8.77
CA ALA A 489 -1.94 -19.19 -7.97
C ALA A 489 -2.17 -20.43 -8.83
N ILE A 490 -1.57 -21.54 -8.40
CA ILE A 490 -1.83 -22.87 -8.91
C ILE A 490 -2.46 -23.75 -7.82
N PHE A 491 -3.48 -24.50 -8.19
CA PHE A 491 -4.06 -25.56 -7.36
C PHE A 491 -3.78 -26.92 -7.99
N ALA A 492 -2.98 -27.74 -7.31
CA ALA A 492 -2.63 -29.10 -7.73
C ALA A 492 -2.10 -29.92 -6.55
N GLN A 493 -2.46 -31.19 -6.48
CA GLN A 493 -1.83 -32.19 -5.60
C GLN A 493 -0.68 -32.91 -6.31
N ASP A 494 -0.71 -32.99 -7.64
CA ASP A 494 0.38 -33.54 -8.45
C ASP A 494 1.59 -32.61 -8.46
N ARG A 495 2.69 -33.07 -7.86
CA ARG A 495 3.94 -32.31 -7.76
C ARG A 495 4.59 -32.03 -9.12
N ILE A 496 4.39 -32.91 -10.10
CA ILE A 496 4.91 -32.71 -11.46
C ILE A 496 4.16 -31.55 -12.14
N ALA A 497 2.84 -31.50 -11.97
CA ALA A 497 2.00 -30.41 -12.48
C ALA A 497 2.40 -29.07 -11.84
N VAL A 498 2.66 -29.04 -10.51
CA VAL A 498 3.16 -27.84 -9.82
C VAL A 498 4.46 -27.34 -10.42
N ASN A 499 5.44 -28.24 -10.62
CA ASN A 499 6.74 -27.86 -11.16
C ASN A 499 6.65 -27.35 -12.61
N LYS A 500 5.85 -28.03 -13.46
CA LYS A 500 5.59 -27.58 -14.83
C LYS A 500 4.96 -26.18 -14.87
N ALA A 501 3.94 -25.94 -14.05
CA ALA A 501 3.29 -24.63 -13.96
C ALA A 501 4.24 -23.54 -13.44
N ALA A 502 5.03 -23.81 -12.41
CA ALA A 502 6.00 -22.86 -11.88
C ALA A 502 7.03 -22.42 -12.92
N VAL A 503 7.45 -23.34 -13.80
CA VAL A 503 8.36 -23.04 -14.91
C VAL A 503 7.65 -22.28 -16.03
N ALA A 504 6.48 -22.76 -16.47
CA ALA A 504 5.73 -22.16 -17.58
C ALA A 504 5.26 -20.73 -17.25
N LEU A 505 4.85 -20.48 -16.00
CA LEU A 505 4.29 -19.20 -15.55
C LEU A 505 5.29 -18.30 -14.83
N ARG A 506 6.60 -18.56 -14.93
CA ARG A 506 7.65 -17.81 -14.23
C ARG A 506 7.61 -16.29 -14.47
N ASN A 507 7.11 -15.86 -15.62
CA ASN A 507 6.99 -14.44 -15.99
C ASN A 507 5.56 -13.91 -15.87
N ALA A 508 4.58 -14.78 -15.50
CA ALA A 508 3.17 -14.41 -15.41
C ALA A 508 2.77 -13.85 -14.04
N ALA A 509 3.64 -13.93 -13.04
CA ALA A 509 3.39 -13.42 -11.70
C ALA A 509 4.70 -13.01 -11.01
N GLY A 510 4.69 -11.87 -10.34
CA GLY A 510 5.75 -11.46 -9.42
C GLY A 510 5.67 -12.21 -8.09
N ASN A 511 4.47 -12.50 -7.60
CA ASN A 511 4.21 -13.37 -6.46
C ASN A 511 3.39 -14.58 -6.90
N PHE A 512 3.92 -15.79 -6.69
CA PHE A 512 3.35 -17.05 -7.14
C PHE A 512 3.00 -17.95 -5.96
N TYR A 513 1.74 -18.41 -5.90
CA TYR A 513 1.19 -19.18 -4.79
C TYR A 513 0.85 -20.61 -5.22
N ILE A 514 1.05 -21.55 -4.32
CA ILE A 514 0.72 -22.98 -4.55
C ILE A 514 -0.32 -23.39 -3.50
N ASN A 515 -1.49 -23.82 -3.96
CA ASN A 515 -2.62 -24.24 -3.13
C ASN A 515 -3.09 -23.17 -2.13
N ASP A 516 -2.93 -21.89 -2.51
CA ASP A 516 -3.47 -20.74 -1.77
C ASP A 516 -4.03 -19.70 -2.76
N LYS A 517 -4.86 -18.77 -2.26
CA LYS A 517 -5.34 -17.63 -3.05
C LYS A 517 -4.20 -16.70 -3.44
N PRO A 518 -4.26 -15.98 -4.58
CA PRO A 518 -3.18 -15.14 -5.06
C PRO A 518 -3.05 -13.79 -4.33
N THR A 519 -3.67 -13.61 -3.19
CA THR A 519 -3.70 -12.34 -2.42
C THR A 519 -3.44 -12.58 -0.93
N GLY A 520 -2.97 -11.54 -0.22
CA GLY A 520 -2.69 -11.60 1.21
C GLY A 520 -1.21 -11.88 1.50
N ALA A 521 -0.30 -11.27 0.74
CA ALA A 521 1.13 -11.30 1.05
C ALA A 521 1.41 -10.70 2.43
N VAL A 522 2.35 -11.28 3.15
CA VAL A 522 2.77 -10.85 4.48
C VAL A 522 4.20 -10.31 4.39
N VAL A 523 4.43 -9.11 4.92
CA VAL A 523 5.75 -8.47 4.94
C VAL A 523 6.78 -9.37 5.63
N GLY A 524 7.95 -9.50 5.04
CA GLY A 524 9.00 -10.40 5.54
C GLY A 524 8.85 -11.86 5.12
N GLN A 525 7.67 -12.27 4.61
CA GLN A 525 7.40 -13.63 4.13
C GLN A 525 7.25 -13.70 2.61
N GLN A 526 6.46 -12.79 2.01
CA GLN A 526 6.28 -12.70 0.57
C GLN A 526 6.54 -11.25 0.11
N PRO A 527 7.79 -10.85 -0.16
CA PRO A 527 8.10 -9.54 -0.72
C PRO A 527 7.26 -9.27 -1.97
N PHE A 528 6.51 -8.14 -1.94
CA PHE A 528 5.44 -7.91 -2.90
C PHE A 528 5.89 -7.04 -4.07
N GLY A 529 5.55 -7.46 -5.28
CA GLY A 529 5.79 -6.69 -6.49
C GLY A 529 5.47 -7.48 -7.75
N GLY A 530 5.00 -6.76 -8.78
CA GLY A 530 4.60 -7.28 -10.07
C GLY A 530 5.53 -6.89 -11.21
N ALA A 531 5.61 -7.77 -12.20
CA ALA A 531 6.34 -7.56 -13.45
C ALA A 531 5.40 -7.14 -14.60
N ARG A 532 5.92 -7.01 -15.82
CA ARG A 532 5.17 -6.58 -17.02
C ARG A 532 4.41 -5.27 -16.75
N GLY A 533 3.14 -5.20 -17.10
CA GLY A 533 2.27 -4.04 -16.88
C GLY A 533 1.88 -3.79 -15.42
N SER A 534 2.28 -4.64 -14.48
CA SER A 534 1.93 -4.55 -13.05
C SER A 534 2.94 -3.77 -12.21
N GLY A 535 4.06 -3.30 -12.78
CA GLY A 535 4.98 -2.45 -12.05
C GLY A 535 6.45 -2.75 -12.30
N THR A 536 7.29 -2.17 -11.45
CA THR A 536 8.76 -2.25 -11.56
C THR A 536 9.37 -3.41 -10.76
N ASN A 537 8.54 -4.16 -10.04
CA ASN A 537 8.90 -5.36 -9.28
C ASN A 537 10.04 -5.15 -8.25
N ASP A 538 10.04 -4.00 -7.59
CA ASP A 538 11.07 -3.63 -6.61
C ASP A 538 10.86 -4.27 -5.22
N LYS A 539 9.91 -5.20 -5.09
CA LYS A 539 9.68 -6.04 -3.90
C LYS A 539 9.52 -5.24 -2.61
N ALA A 540 8.37 -4.57 -2.47
CA ALA A 540 7.99 -3.90 -1.24
C ALA A 540 8.06 -4.87 -0.03
N GLY A 541 8.53 -4.36 1.12
CA GLY A 541 8.79 -5.20 2.30
C GLY A 541 10.03 -6.08 2.16
N SER A 542 11.05 -5.59 1.47
CA SER A 542 12.36 -6.23 1.36
C SER A 542 13.48 -5.20 1.20
N LYS A 543 14.73 -5.65 1.36
CA LYS A 543 15.92 -4.86 1.10
C LYS A 543 15.97 -4.30 -0.33
N LEU A 544 15.42 -5.02 -1.32
CA LEU A 544 15.42 -4.62 -2.73
C LEU A 544 14.68 -3.29 -2.94
N ASN A 545 13.56 -3.08 -2.25
CA ASN A 545 12.84 -1.81 -2.32
C ASN A 545 13.67 -0.66 -1.74
N LEU A 546 14.30 -0.87 -0.59
CA LEU A 546 15.07 0.18 0.09
C LEU A 546 16.29 0.64 -0.71
N THR A 547 16.91 -0.24 -1.51
CA THR A 547 18.03 0.13 -2.40
C THR A 547 17.65 1.20 -3.42
N ARG A 548 16.37 1.34 -3.74
CA ARG A 548 15.87 2.37 -4.66
C ARG A 548 15.97 3.78 -4.07
N TRP A 549 16.00 3.90 -2.75
CA TRP A 549 15.92 5.17 -2.02
C TRP A 549 17.26 5.66 -1.49
N VAL A 550 18.36 5.07 -1.95
CA VAL A 550 19.72 5.50 -1.61
C VAL A 550 20.58 5.70 -2.84
N SER A 551 21.57 6.59 -2.70
CA SER A 551 22.63 6.82 -3.67
C SER A 551 23.99 6.54 -3.00
N ALA A 552 24.53 5.36 -3.21
CA ALA A 552 25.78 4.95 -2.59
C ALA A 552 26.97 5.78 -3.09
N ARG A 553 27.81 6.24 -2.16
CA ARG A 553 29.08 6.91 -2.43
C ARG A 553 30.21 6.05 -1.89
N ASN A 554 31.13 5.64 -2.74
CA ASN A 554 32.34 4.96 -2.29
C ASN A 554 33.39 5.98 -1.82
N ILE A 555 33.93 5.76 -0.63
CA ILE A 555 35.02 6.54 -0.05
C ILE A 555 36.22 5.61 0.06
N LYS A 556 37.38 6.03 -0.52
CA LYS A 556 38.64 5.36 -0.35
C LYS A 556 39.60 6.26 0.40
N GLU A 557 39.97 5.87 1.60
CA GLU A 557 41.03 6.52 2.37
C GLU A 557 42.34 5.71 2.26
N THR A 558 43.40 6.33 1.75
CA THR A 558 44.71 5.66 1.58
C THR A 558 45.66 6.13 2.67
N PHE A 559 46.17 5.20 3.48
CA PHE A 559 47.09 5.52 4.58
C PHE A 559 48.54 5.71 4.09
N SER A 560 48.89 5.17 2.93
CA SER A 560 50.20 5.29 2.31
C SER A 560 50.07 5.80 0.86
N PRO A 561 49.79 7.09 0.64
CA PRO A 561 49.61 7.61 -0.71
C PRO A 561 50.93 7.56 -1.49
N PRO A 562 50.91 7.25 -2.79
CA PRO A 562 52.10 7.28 -3.64
C PRO A 562 52.75 8.67 -3.64
N ARG A 563 54.09 8.69 -3.57
CA ARG A 563 54.89 9.93 -3.61
C ARG A 563 55.69 10.09 -4.89
N ASP A 564 55.70 9.07 -5.76
CA ASP A 564 56.27 9.08 -7.09
C ASP A 564 55.17 8.71 -8.11
N TYR A 565 55.15 9.41 -9.24
CA TYR A 565 54.20 9.11 -10.31
C TYR A 565 54.59 7.91 -11.15
N ARG A 566 55.90 7.54 -11.09
CA ARG A 566 56.46 6.44 -11.87
C ARG A 566 56.04 5.11 -11.30
N TYR A 567 55.68 4.20 -12.17
CA TYR A 567 55.44 2.80 -11.84
C TYR A 567 56.71 1.96 -12.00
N PRO A 568 56.82 0.82 -11.33
CA PRO A 568 58.03 -0.03 -11.39
C PRO A 568 58.47 -0.41 -12.82
N PHE A 569 57.54 -0.61 -13.75
CA PHE A 569 57.83 -0.93 -15.14
C PHE A 569 58.49 0.21 -15.92
N MET A 570 58.53 1.41 -15.39
CA MET A 570 59.15 2.59 -16.00
C MET A 570 60.62 2.75 -15.58
N ALA A 571 61.18 1.85 -14.76
CA ALA A 571 62.59 1.84 -14.41
C ALA A 571 63.41 1.45 -15.63
N GLU A 572 64.64 2.01 -15.75
CA GLU A 572 65.61 1.56 -16.74
C GLU A 572 66.10 0.13 -16.37
N GLU A 573 66.40 -0.74 -17.38
CA GLU A 573 66.86 -2.09 -17.17
C GLU A 573 68.26 -2.11 -16.54
#